data_da456f7ee8bab3f39420b43ee235a186
#
_entry.id   da456f7ee8bab3f39420b43ee235a186
#
_cell.length_a   1.000
_cell.length_b   1.000
_cell.length_c   1.000
_cell.angle_alpha   90.00
_cell.angle_beta   90.00
_cell.angle_gamma   90.00
#
_symmetry.space_group_name_H-M   'P 1'
#
loop_
_entity.id
_entity.type
_entity.pdbx_description
1 polymer ?
#
loop_
_entity_poly.entity_id
_entity_poly.type
_entity_poly.pdbx_seq_one_letter_code
_entity_poly.pdbx_strand_id
1 'polypeptide(L)'
;MTQSAPGGESRLALSAGIGCYLIWGIVPLVFQAMGRLGISPWEILANRTVWAVPMALVFVLIAGQGREVLAAFRAPRTLAWLTLSSVLIAGNWGIYIWAVNSGRVLETALGYYINPLLGLAAGALIFKEKIDRLGLIAIGLAIVGVLVQAVAAGGLPAVSLALAVSFGGYGIVRKRVAASAQTGLLIECLVLAVFGMAYMGWLRHTAASHLGSDLRSTAWLLACGPLTAVPLVLFSWAARRIPLSSLAFLQFLGPTSGFAIGVMQGEALTPLRAMSFVFIWAGVVVFAYAAFKRSRPELQATALVEPAE
;
A
#
# COMPACT_ATOMS: atom_id res chain seq x y z
N MET A 1 21.55 17.77 -24.24
CA MET A 1 20.57 16.85 -23.61
C MET A 1 20.91 15.45 -24.11
N THR A 2 21.61 14.67 -23.31
CA THR A 2 22.00 13.30 -23.66
C THR A 2 20.76 12.42 -23.58
N GLN A 3 20.27 11.92 -24.70
CA GLN A 3 19.26 10.86 -24.76
C GLN A 3 19.86 9.62 -24.10
N SER A 4 19.38 9.30 -22.90
CA SER A 4 19.69 8.02 -22.26
C SER A 4 19.10 6.91 -23.13
N ALA A 5 19.91 5.90 -23.46
CA ALA A 5 19.45 4.74 -24.22
C ALA A 5 18.19 4.12 -23.58
N PRO A 6 17.21 3.63 -24.35
CA PRO A 6 15.92 3.14 -23.87
C PRO A 6 16.01 2.10 -22.73
N GLY A 7 17.10 1.31 -22.69
CA GLY A 7 17.38 0.33 -21.64
C GLY A 7 17.78 0.91 -20.28
N GLY A 8 18.35 2.12 -20.25
CA GLY A 8 18.81 2.76 -19.01
C GLY A 8 17.64 3.30 -18.17
N GLU A 9 16.69 3.97 -18.80
CA GLU A 9 15.51 4.53 -18.11
C GLU A 9 14.60 3.45 -17.55
N SER A 10 14.42 2.34 -18.28
CA SER A 10 13.66 1.18 -17.81
C SER A 10 14.30 0.51 -16.59
N ARG A 11 15.63 0.41 -16.54
CA ARG A 11 16.37 -0.14 -15.39
C ARG A 11 16.24 0.76 -14.16
N LEU A 12 16.35 2.08 -14.33
CA LEU A 12 16.15 3.03 -13.24
C LEU A 12 14.71 2.98 -12.70
N ALA A 13 13.72 2.85 -13.58
CA ALA A 13 12.32 2.74 -13.18
C ALA A 13 12.06 1.44 -12.42
N LEU A 14 12.66 0.32 -12.84
CA LEU A 14 12.59 -0.93 -12.11
C LEU A 14 13.25 -0.81 -10.73
N SER A 15 14.43 -0.19 -10.65
CA SER A 15 15.12 0.05 -9.38
C SER A 15 14.30 0.94 -8.43
N ALA A 16 13.62 1.98 -8.95
CA ALA A 16 12.73 2.81 -8.16
C ALA A 16 11.51 2.03 -7.62
N GLY A 17 10.92 1.16 -8.45
CA GLY A 17 9.85 0.25 -8.02
C GLY A 17 10.32 -0.71 -6.92
N ILE A 18 11.47 -1.34 -7.09
CA ILE A 18 12.08 -2.21 -6.07
C ILE A 18 12.33 -1.40 -4.79
N GLY A 19 12.97 -0.23 -4.89
CA GLY A 19 13.26 0.64 -3.75
C GLY A 19 12.00 1.04 -2.98
N CYS A 20 10.93 1.39 -3.68
CA CYS A 20 9.63 1.69 -3.09
C CYS A 20 9.12 0.55 -2.21
N TYR A 21 9.06 -0.67 -2.76
CA TYR A 21 8.51 -1.81 -2.03
C TYR A 21 9.44 -2.33 -0.94
N LEU A 22 10.76 -2.17 -1.07
CA LEU A 22 11.70 -2.44 0.01
C LEU A 22 11.55 -1.45 1.16
N ILE A 23 11.36 -0.15 0.87
CA ILE A 23 11.06 0.84 1.91
C ILE A 23 9.78 0.45 2.64
N TRP A 24 8.70 0.13 1.93
CA TRP A 24 7.47 -0.35 2.57
C TRP A 24 7.68 -1.66 3.33
N GLY A 25 8.56 -2.54 2.85
CA GLY A 25 8.88 -3.81 3.51
C GLY A 25 9.58 -3.64 4.87
N ILE A 26 10.38 -2.57 5.06
CA ILE A 26 11.07 -2.29 6.34
C ILE A 26 10.24 -1.41 7.29
N VAL A 27 9.13 -0.81 6.82
CA VAL A 27 8.25 0.05 7.64
C VAL A 27 7.79 -0.60 8.95
N PRO A 28 7.51 -1.93 9.01
CA PRO A 28 7.22 -2.58 10.29
C PRO A 28 8.28 -2.35 11.36
N LEU A 29 9.56 -2.46 10.98
CA LEU A 29 10.68 -2.25 11.91
C LEU A 29 10.72 -0.82 12.44
N VAL A 30 10.41 0.15 11.59
CA VAL A 30 10.35 1.57 11.96
C VAL A 30 9.23 1.81 12.96
N PHE A 31 8.01 1.32 12.71
CA PHE A 31 6.88 1.49 13.62
C PHE A 31 7.09 0.76 14.95
N GLN A 32 7.70 -0.41 14.93
CA GLN A 32 8.10 -1.11 16.16
C GLN A 32 9.18 -0.35 16.94
N ALA A 33 10.15 0.28 16.25
CA ALA A 33 11.15 1.13 16.91
C ALA A 33 10.50 2.31 17.62
N MET A 34 9.48 2.94 17.01
CA MET A 34 8.67 3.97 17.64
C MET A 34 7.86 3.42 18.84
N GLY A 35 7.22 2.24 18.69
CA GLY A 35 6.49 1.59 19.77
C GLY A 35 7.35 1.28 20.99
N ARG A 36 8.63 0.89 20.78
CA ARG A 36 9.61 0.68 21.87
C ARG A 36 9.98 1.96 22.63
N LEU A 37 9.75 3.13 22.03
CA LEU A 37 9.90 4.43 22.68
C LEU A 37 8.62 4.85 23.44
N GLY A 38 7.59 4.00 23.49
CA GLY A 38 6.31 4.31 24.09
C GLY A 38 5.34 5.07 23.21
N ILE A 39 5.72 5.40 21.96
CA ILE A 39 4.87 6.13 21.02
C ILE A 39 3.70 5.24 20.62
N SER A 40 2.48 5.69 20.87
CA SER A 40 1.29 4.93 20.57
C SER A 40 1.04 4.78 19.07
N PRO A 41 0.41 3.69 18.59
CA PRO A 41 0.04 3.52 17.19
C PRO A 41 -0.79 4.68 16.64
N TRP A 42 -1.62 5.28 17.45
CA TRP A 42 -2.47 6.40 17.07
C TRP A 42 -1.69 7.71 16.94
N GLU A 43 -0.68 7.92 17.77
CA GLU A 43 0.23 9.06 17.65
C GLU A 43 1.10 8.94 16.37
N ILE A 44 1.57 7.73 16.06
CA ILE A 44 2.25 7.44 14.79
C ILE A 44 1.34 7.74 13.61
N LEU A 45 0.09 7.27 13.63
CA LEU A 45 -0.90 7.51 12.58
C LEU A 45 -1.18 9.01 12.39
N ALA A 46 -1.40 9.75 13.49
CA ALA A 46 -1.66 11.18 13.45
C ALA A 46 -0.50 11.96 12.83
N ASN A 47 0.73 11.69 13.29
CA ASN A 47 1.93 12.33 12.73
C ASN A 47 2.14 11.93 11.26
N ARG A 48 1.90 10.68 10.89
CA ARG A 48 1.98 10.21 9.50
C ARG A 48 1.05 10.98 8.58
N THR A 49 -0.20 11.21 8.99
CA THR A 49 -1.19 11.94 8.18
C THR A 49 -0.87 13.43 8.08
N VAL A 50 -0.45 14.05 9.18
CA VAL A 50 -0.11 15.48 9.22
C VAL A 50 1.16 15.78 8.43
N TRP A 51 2.25 15.05 8.68
CA TRP A 51 3.53 15.28 8.01
C TRP A 51 3.57 14.80 6.56
N ALA A 52 2.59 14.01 6.10
CA ALA A 52 2.43 13.69 4.68
C ALA A 52 1.87 14.88 3.87
N VAL A 53 1.15 15.83 4.49
CA VAL A 53 0.55 16.98 3.79
C VAL A 53 1.59 17.83 3.05
N PRO A 54 2.65 18.36 3.71
CA PRO A 54 3.63 19.19 3.01
C PRO A 54 4.31 18.44 1.86
N MET A 55 4.55 17.14 2.00
CA MET A 55 5.15 16.32 0.96
C MET A 55 4.18 16.10 -0.21
N ALA A 56 2.91 15.80 0.07
CA ALA A 56 1.88 15.66 -0.96
C ALA A 56 1.66 16.99 -1.71
N LEU A 57 1.73 18.11 -1.01
CA LEU A 57 1.66 19.44 -1.62
C LEU A 57 2.82 19.67 -2.59
N VAL A 58 4.05 19.34 -2.19
CA VAL A 58 5.23 19.43 -3.08
C VAL A 58 5.01 18.61 -4.35
N PHE A 59 4.43 17.40 -4.26
CA PHE A 59 4.15 16.58 -5.45
C PHE A 59 3.10 17.21 -6.37
N VAL A 60 2.05 17.78 -5.81
CA VAL A 60 1.03 18.51 -6.59
C VAL A 60 1.65 19.71 -7.30
N LEU A 61 2.53 20.45 -6.64
CA LEU A 61 3.22 21.61 -7.23
C LEU A 61 4.17 21.19 -8.36
N ILE A 62 4.98 20.15 -8.16
CA ILE A 62 5.88 19.60 -9.19
C ILE A 62 5.09 19.06 -10.39
N ALA A 63 3.93 18.43 -10.13
CA ALA A 63 3.06 17.90 -11.20
C ALA A 63 2.20 18.98 -11.88
N GLY A 64 2.20 20.23 -11.39
CA GLY A 64 1.39 21.33 -11.94
C GLY A 64 -0.12 21.15 -11.73
N GLN A 65 -0.55 20.36 -10.74
CA GLN A 65 -1.93 19.94 -10.53
C GLN A 65 -2.75 20.85 -9.61
N GLY A 66 -2.28 22.03 -9.28
CA GLY A 66 -2.98 22.97 -8.36
C GLY A 66 -4.42 23.31 -8.82
N ARG A 67 -4.66 23.43 -10.14
CA ARG A 67 -6.02 23.66 -10.67
C ARG A 67 -6.93 22.47 -10.47
N GLU A 68 -6.40 21.27 -10.59
CA GLU A 68 -7.16 20.02 -10.36
C GLU A 68 -7.57 19.88 -8.89
N VAL A 69 -6.67 20.21 -7.95
CA VAL A 69 -6.98 20.25 -6.51
C VAL A 69 -8.15 21.19 -6.25
N LEU A 70 -8.09 22.42 -6.78
CA LEU A 70 -9.17 23.40 -6.61
C LEU A 70 -10.49 22.93 -7.21
N ALA A 71 -10.43 22.31 -8.38
CA ALA A 71 -11.61 21.72 -9.04
C ALA A 71 -12.21 20.58 -8.21
N ALA A 72 -11.38 19.71 -7.62
CA ALA A 72 -11.85 18.63 -6.76
C ALA A 72 -12.54 19.14 -5.49
N PHE A 73 -12.06 20.22 -4.86
CA PHE A 73 -12.74 20.86 -3.72
C PHE A 73 -14.09 21.47 -4.09
N ARG A 74 -14.24 21.93 -5.33
CA ARG A 74 -15.52 22.49 -5.85
C ARG A 74 -16.51 21.42 -6.31
N ALA A 75 -16.09 20.16 -6.41
CA ALA A 75 -16.92 19.03 -6.85
C ALA A 75 -17.33 18.15 -5.64
N PRO A 76 -18.53 18.39 -5.03
CA PRO A 76 -18.91 17.73 -3.78
C PRO A 76 -18.93 16.20 -3.89
N ARG A 77 -19.29 15.67 -5.06
CA ARG A 77 -19.26 14.22 -5.31
C ARG A 77 -17.83 13.65 -5.30
N THR A 78 -16.88 14.35 -5.91
CA THR A 78 -15.46 13.96 -5.91
C THR A 78 -14.91 14.04 -4.49
N LEU A 79 -15.22 15.11 -3.77
CA LEU A 79 -14.78 15.29 -2.38
C LEU A 79 -15.35 14.19 -1.47
N ALA A 80 -16.62 13.83 -1.61
CA ALA A 80 -17.25 12.75 -0.85
C ALA A 80 -16.54 11.39 -1.09
N TRP A 81 -16.23 11.07 -2.35
CA TRP A 81 -15.47 9.86 -2.66
C TRP A 81 -14.04 9.90 -2.10
N LEU A 82 -13.35 11.05 -2.15
CA LEU A 82 -12.01 11.21 -1.57
C LEU A 82 -12.06 11.15 -0.04
N THR A 83 -13.11 11.66 0.60
CA THR A 83 -13.31 11.50 2.05
C THR A 83 -13.54 10.02 2.42
N LEU A 84 -14.33 9.29 1.64
CA LEU A 84 -14.51 7.85 1.86
C LEU A 84 -13.18 7.09 1.69
N SER A 85 -12.40 7.42 0.66
CA SER A 85 -11.08 6.80 0.47
C SER A 85 -10.13 7.14 1.61
N SER A 86 -10.18 8.37 2.16
CA SER A 86 -9.42 8.78 3.34
C SER A 86 -9.74 7.92 4.56
N VAL A 87 -11.02 7.67 4.83
CA VAL A 87 -11.44 6.82 5.96
C VAL A 87 -10.94 5.38 5.78
N LEU A 88 -11.07 4.83 4.57
CA LEU A 88 -10.62 3.46 4.28
C LEU A 88 -9.11 3.32 4.45
N ILE A 89 -8.32 4.26 3.93
CA ILE A 89 -6.87 4.19 4.03
C ILE A 89 -6.38 4.49 5.45
N ALA A 90 -7.03 5.40 6.19
CA ALA A 90 -6.70 5.66 7.58
C ALA A 90 -6.99 4.45 8.46
N GLY A 91 -8.14 3.79 8.26
CA GLY A 91 -8.46 2.52 8.93
C GLY A 91 -7.43 1.44 8.63
N ASN A 92 -7.04 1.29 7.36
CA ASN A 92 -5.98 0.37 6.96
C ASN A 92 -4.65 0.67 7.67
N TRP A 93 -4.19 1.91 7.63
CA TRP A 93 -2.94 2.32 8.28
C TRP A 93 -2.99 2.16 9.79
N GLY A 94 -4.12 2.51 10.43
CA GLY A 94 -4.30 2.34 11.87
C GLY A 94 -4.22 0.88 12.29
N ILE A 95 -4.95 -0.01 11.60
CA ILE A 95 -4.90 -1.47 11.84
C ILE A 95 -3.49 -2.00 11.63
N TYR A 96 -2.80 -1.57 10.55
CA TYR A 96 -1.44 -1.99 10.24
C TYR A 96 -0.44 -1.58 11.33
N ILE A 97 -0.42 -0.29 11.71
CA ILE A 97 0.50 0.22 12.73
C ILE A 97 0.24 -0.49 14.08
N TRP A 98 -1.04 -0.63 14.44
CA TRP A 98 -1.42 -1.34 15.66
C TRP A 98 -0.96 -2.81 15.63
N ALA A 99 -1.24 -3.54 14.56
CA ALA A 99 -0.89 -4.95 14.44
C ALA A 99 0.62 -5.17 14.49
N VAL A 100 1.40 -4.33 13.78
CA VAL A 100 2.86 -4.38 13.79
C VAL A 100 3.43 -4.14 15.19
N ASN A 101 2.89 -3.17 15.93
CA ASN A 101 3.31 -2.87 17.30
C ASN A 101 2.83 -3.92 18.33
N SER A 102 1.82 -4.72 17.96
CA SER A 102 1.29 -5.82 18.76
C SER A 102 1.93 -7.18 18.47
N GLY A 103 3.03 -7.22 17.68
CA GLY A 103 3.71 -8.47 17.31
C GLY A 103 2.89 -9.37 16.38
N ARG A 104 2.05 -8.79 15.50
CA ARG A 104 1.18 -9.50 14.55
C ARG A 104 1.58 -9.23 13.10
N VAL A 105 2.90 -9.17 12.82
CA VAL A 105 3.45 -8.82 11.50
C VAL A 105 3.10 -9.86 10.45
N LEU A 106 3.09 -11.16 10.81
CA LEU A 106 2.68 -12.22 9.88
C LEU A 106 1.22 -12.05 9.41
N GLU A 107 0.32 -11.58 10.28
CA GLU A 107 -1.06 -11.32 9.88
C GLU A 107 -1.18 -10.14 8.93
N THR A 108 -0.34 -9.11 9.11
CA THR A 108 -0.29 -7.98 8.16
C THR A 108 0.24 -8.41 6.80
N ALA A 109 1.29 -9.23 6.78
CA ALA A 109 1.84 -9.79 5.54
C ALA A 109 0.79 -10.61 4.78
N LEU A 110 0.06 -11.48 5.49
CA LEU A 110 -1.03 -12.28 4.93
C LEU A 110 -2.11 -11.39 4.28
N GLY A 111 -2.54 -10.33 4.98
CA GLY A 111 -3.55 -9.39 4.47
C GLY A 111 -3.11 -8.73 3.16
N TYR A 112 -1.87 -8.29 3.07
CA TYR A 112 -1.35 -7.68 1.85
C TYR A 112 -1.07 -8.67 0.72
N TYR A 113 -0.79 -9.95 1.00
CA TYR A 113 -0.76 -10.98 -0.03
C TYR A 113 -2.13 -11.25 -0.65
N ILE A 114 -3.22 -11.12 0.12
CA ILE A 114 -4.59 -11.31 -0.35
C ILE A 114 -5.03 -10.16 -1.27
N ASN A 115 -4.51 -8.95 -1.10
CA ASN A 115 -4.96 -7.74 -1.81
C ASN A 115 -5.07 -7.87 -3.34
N PRO A 116 -4.06 -8.37 -4.07
CA PRO A 116 -4.16 -8.51 -5.53
C PRO A 116 -5.26 -9.47 -5.95
N LEU A 117 -5.46 -10.54 -5.18
CA LEU A 117 -6.47 -11.57 -5.45
C LEU A 117 -7.88 -11.04 -5.12
N LEU A 118 -8.01 -10.24 -4.07
CA LEU A 118 -9.23 -9.51 -3.76
C LEU A 118 -9.56 -8.46 -4.83
N GLY A 119 -8.54 -7.77 -5.35
CA GLY A 119 -8.67 -6.85 -6.48
C GLY A 119 -9.17 -7.55 -7.74
N LEU A 120 -8.66 -8.74 -8.05
CA LEU A 120 -9.12 -9.57 -9.17
C LEU A 120 -10.58 -10.00 -8.98
N ALA A 121 -10.94 -10.48 -7.79
CA ALA A 121 -12.32 -10.85 -7.46
C ALA A 121 -13.28 -9.66 -7.54
N ALA A 122 -12.88 -8.49 -7.03
CA ALA A 122 -13.65 -7.26 -7.12
C ALA A 122 -13.80 -6.77 -8.56
N GLY A 123 -12.76 -6.91 -9.39
CA GLY A 123 -12.79 -6.64 -10.84
C GLY A 123 -13.92 -7.40 -11.51
N ALA A 124 -14.03 -8.70 -11.23
CA ALA A 124 -15.09 -9.53 -11.79
C ALA A 124 -16.49 -9.20 -11.24
N LEU A 125 -16.62 -9.10 -9.92
CA LEU A 125 -17.92 -8.97 -9.27
C LEU A 125 -18.52 -7.56 -9.44
N ILE A 126 -17.68 -6.51 -9.35
CA ILE A 126 -18.14 -5.12 -9.33
C ILE A 126 -18.04 -4.50 -10.73
N PHE A 127 -16.95 -4.76 -11.45
CA PHE A 127 -16.70 -4.17 -12.77
C PHE A 127 -17.07 -5.12 -13.92
N LYS A 128 -17.54 -6.34 -13.59
CA LYS A 128 -17.94 -7.38 -14.56
C LYS A 128 -16.80 -7.76 -15.54
N GLU A 129 -15.56 -7.63 -15.08
CA GLU A 129 -14.39 -8.04 -15.85
C GLU A 129 -14.37 -9.57 -15.99
N LYS A 130 -14.03 -10.05 -17.19
CA LYS A 130 -13.94 -11.51 -17.41
C LYS A 130 -12.70 -12.08 -16.73
N ILE A 131 -12.89 -13.03 -15.83
CA ILE A 131 -11.79 -13.77 -15.21
C ILE A 131 -11.52 -15.04 -16.04
N ASP A 132 -10.27 -15.26 -16.37
CA ASP A 132 -9.80 -16.50 -16.98
C ASP A 132 -9.71 -17.65 -15.95
N ARG A 133 -9.49 -18.86 -16.43
CA ARG A 133 -9.39 -20.04 -15.56
C ARG A 133 -8.27 -19.93 -14.53
N LEU A 134 -7.13 -19.34 -14.89
CA LEU A 134 -6.01 -19.13 -13.98
C LEU A 134 -6.35 -18.14 -12.87
N GLY A 135 -7.08 -17.06 -13.18
CA GLY A 135 -7.58 -16.12 -12.18
C GLY A 135 -8.53 -16.78 -11.18
N LEU A 136 -9.43 -17.66 -11.65
CA LEU A 136 -10.33 -18.42 -10.75
C LEU A 136 -9.53 -19.38 -9.84
N ILE A 137 -8.52 -20.06 -10.37
CA ILE A 137 -7.62 -20.92 -9.58
C ILE A 137 -6.88 -20.08 -8.52
N ALA A 138 -6.36 -18.92 -8.89
CA ALA A 138 -5.66 -18.04 -7.96
C ALA A 138 -6.56 -17.58 -6.80
N ILE A 139 -7.81 -17.18 -7.09
CA ILE A 139 -8.81 -16.83 -6.08
C ILE A 139 -9.14 -18.03 -5.20
N GLY A 140 -9.36 -19.21 -5.79
CA GLY A 140 -9.65 -20.44 -5.04
C GLY A 140 -8.54 -20.80 -4.07
N LEU A 141 -7.27 -20.73 -4.50
CA LEU A 141 -6.10 -20.96 -3.64
C LEU A 141 -6.03 -19.95 -2.50
N ALA A 142 -6.33 -18.66 -2.75
CA ALA A 142 -6.39 -17.65 -1.70
C ALA A 142 -7.48 -17.95 -0.66
N ILE A 143 -8.66 -18.35 -1.11
CA ILE A 143 -9.76 -18.74 -0.21
C ILE A 143 -9.33 -19.91 0.67
N VAL A 144 -8.73 -20.96 0.09
CA VAL A 144 -8.20 -22.10 0.86
C VAL A 144 -7.16 -21.63 1.88
N GLY A 145 -6.22 -20.79 1.48
CA GLY A 145 -5.21 -20.22 2.39
C GLY A 145 -5.83 -19.47 3.56
N VAL A 146 -6.85 -18.63 3.30
CA VAL A 146 -7.58 -17.90 4.36
C VAL A 146 -8.32 -18.85 5.29
N LEU A 147 -8.97 -19.91 4.76
CA LEU A 147 -9.66 -20.90 5.58
C LEU A 147 -8.69 -21.70 6.46
N VAL A 148 -7.54 -22.10 5.91
CA VAL A 148 -6.48 -22.77 6.68
C VAL A 148 -5.97 -21.84 7.79
N GLN A 149 -5.79 -20.54 7.50
CA GLN A 149 -5.39 -19.55 8.51
C GLN A 149 -6.46 -19.36 9.59
N ALA A 150 -7.74 -19.40 9.21
CA ALA A 150 -8.84 -19.32 10.18
C ALA A 150 -8.80 -20.51 11.16
N VAL A 151 -8.54 -21.70 10.67
CA VAL A 151 -8.35 -22.89 11.52
C VAL A 151 -7.10 -22.74 12.39
N ALA A 152 -5.97 -22.29 11.80
CA ALA A 152 -4.72 -22.10 12.52
C ALA A 152 -4.82 -21.06 13.67
N ALA A 153 -5.65 -20.04 13.48
CA ALA A 153 -5.87 -18.96 14.44
C ALA A 153 -6.99 -19.27 15.46
N GLY A 154 -7.71 -20.38 15.30
CA GLY A 154 -8.89 -20.70 16.10
C GLY A 154 -10.08 -19.76 15.86
N GLY A 155 -10.10 -19.04 14.73
CA GLY A 155 -11.14 -18.08 14.37
C GLY A 155 -10.80 -17.30 13.12
N LEU A 156 -11.64 -16.34 12.72
CA LEU A 156 -11.39 -15.51 11.54
C LEU A 156 -10.09 -14.71 11.72
N PRO A 157 -9.20 -14.67 10.68
CA PRO A 157 -7.98 -13.87 10.70
C PRO A 157 -8.33 -12.39 10.50
N ALA A 158 -8.92 -11.79 11.54
CA ALA A 158 -9.58 -10.49 11.48
C ALA A 158 -8.65 -9.36 10.99
N VAL A 159 -7.39 -9.34 11.44
CA VAL A 159 -6.39 -8.34 11.01
C VAL A 159 -6.10 -8.47 9.52
N SER A 160 -5.81 -9.68 9.04
CA SER A 160 -5.52 -9.91 7.63
C SER A 160 -6.70 -9.54 6.74
N LEU A 161 -7.92 -9.94 7.12
CA LEU A 161 -9.13 -9.61 6.36
C LEU A 161 -9.45 -8.12 6.42
N ALA A 162 -9.33 -7.47 7.58
CA ALA A 162 -9.56 -6.04 7.70
C ALA A 162 -8.59 -5.22 6.85
N LEU A 163 -7.30 -5.61 6.80
CA LEU A 163 -6.30 -4.99 5.93
C LEU A 163 -6.62 -5.22 4.45
N ALA A 164 -6.96 -6.45 4.07
CA ALA A 164 -7.31 -6.79 2.70
C ALA A 164 -8.55 -6.02 2.22
N VAL A 165 -9.63 -6.03 3.01
CA VAL A 165 -10.90 -5.37 2.66
C VAL A 165 -10.77 -3.85 2.65
N SER A 166 -10.12 -3.25 3.64
CA SER A 166 -9.95 -1.79 3.70
C SER A 166 -9.09 -1.26 2.55
N PHE A 167 -7.98 -1.94 2.23
CA PHE A 167 -7.12 -1.54 1.12
C PHE A 167 -7.75 -1.86 -0.25
N GLY A 168 -8.40 -3.01 -0.39
CA GLY A 168 -9.15 -3.36 -1.60
C GLY A 168 -10.31 -2.39 -1.84
N GLY A 169 -11.07 -2.05 -0.79
CA GLY A 169 -12.13 -1.05 -0.83
C GLY A 169 -11.60 0.34 -1.21
N TYR A 170 -10.47 0.75 -0.63
CA TYR A 170 -9.75 1.96 -1.03
C TYR A 170 -9.44 1.96 -2.53
N GLY A 171 -8.87 0.87 -3.05
CA GLY A 171 -8.56 0.74 -4.48
C GLY A 171 -9.80 0.85 -5.38
N ILE A 172 -10.93 0.23 -5.00
CA ILE A 172 -12.20 0.31 -5.73
C ILE A 172 -12.73 1.75 -5.75
N VAL A 173 -12.69 2.43 -4.60
CA VAL A 173 -13.13 3.83 -4.48
C VAL A 173 -12.23 4.73 -5.35
N ARG A 174 -10.92 4.58 -5.26
CA ARG A 174 -9.95 5.35 -6.06
C ARG A 174 -10.13 5.17 -7.57
N LYS A 175 -10.50 3.97 -8.02
CA LYS A 175 -10.80 3.71 -9.44
C LYS A 175 -12.01 4.51 -9.95
N ARG A 176 -12.92 4.94 -9.06
CA ARG A 176 -14.12 5.72 -9.39
C ARG A 176 -13.95 7.23 -9.27
N VAL A 177 -12.87 7.68 -8.64
CA VAL A 177 -12.61 9.11 -8.42
C VAL A 177 -11.97 9.73 -9.65
N ALA A 178 -12.57 10.78 -10.15
CA ALA A 178 -12.01 11.58 -11.25
C ALA A 178 -10.96 12.57 -10.71
N ALA A 179 -9.87 12.05 -10.13
CA ALA A 179 -8.72 12.83 -9.67
C ALA A 179 -7.43 12.03 -9.85
N SER A 180 -6.36 12.75 -10.23
CA SER A 180 -5.02 12.17 -10.33
C SER A 180 -4.53 11.60 -9.00
N ALA A 181 -3.46 10.78 -9.05
CA ALA A 181 -2.93 10.15 -7.85
C ALA A 181 -2.44 11.18 -6.82
N GLN A 182 -1.72 12.22 -7.27
CA GLN A 182 -1.16 13.26 -6.41
C GLN A 182 -2.24 14.16 -5.82
N THR A 183 -3.20 14.61 -6.65
CA THR A 183 -4.36 15.39 -6.20
C THR A 183 -5.16 14.63 -5.16
N GLY A 184 -5.46 13.36 -5.42
CA GLY A 184 -6.20 12.53 -4.45
C GLY A 184 -5.43 12.33 -3.16
N LEU A 185 -4.12 12.02 -3.22
CA LEU A 185 -3.28 11.88 -2.04
C LEU A 185 -3.28 13.16 -1.18
N LEU A 186 -3.12 14.33 -1.80
CA LEU A 186 -3.12 15.59 -1.06
C LEU A 186 -4.46 15.81 -0.35
N ILE A 187 -5.59 15.62 -1.02
CA ILE A 187 -6.91 15.80 -0.42
C ILE A 187 -7.16 14.78 0.69
N GLU A 188 -6.78 13.53 0.50
CA GLU A 188 -6.85 12.48 1.51
C GLU A 188 -6.03 12.86 2.75
N CYS A 189 -4.79 13.31 2.56
CA CYS A 189 -3.94 13.76 3.66
C CYS A 189 -4.51 15.00 4.36
N LEU A 190 -5.08 15.98 3.63
CA LEU A 190 -5.72 17.15 4.22
C LEU A 190 -6.93 16.79 5.08
N VAL A 191 -7.80 15.89 4.58
CA VAL A 191 -8.95 15.39 5.35
C VAL A 191 -8.50 14.73 6.64
N LEU A 192 -7.48 13.85 6.55
CA LEU A 192 -6.97 13.12 7.72
C LEU A 192 -6.17 14.01 8.67
N ALA A 193 -5.48 15.01 8.15
CA ALA A 193 -4.69 15.93 8.96
C ALA A 193 -5.55 16.73 9.94
N VAL A 194 -6.82 17.01 9.62
CA VAL A 194 -7.75 17.66 10.56
C VAL A 194 -7.88 16.84 11.84
N PHE A 195 -8.15 15.53 11.69
CA PHE A 195 -8.25 14.60 12.82
C PHE A 195 -6.89 14.35 13.48
N GLY A 196 -5.83 14.23 12.67
CA GLY A 196 -4.47 14.08 13.16
C GLY A 196 -4.02 15.25 14.03
N MET A 197 -4.24 16.49 13.58
CA MET A 197 -3.91 17.70 14.34
C MET A 197 -4.73 17.82 15.63
N ALA A 198 -6.03 17.48 15.57
CA ALA A 198 -6.88 17.48 16.76
C ALA A 198 -6.37 16.48 17.80
N TYR A 199 -6.00 15.26 17.37
CA TYR A 199 -5.43 14.25 18.27
C TYR A 199 -4.06 14.65 18.82
N MET A 200 -3.17 15.19 17.99
CA MET A 200 -1.87 15.72 18.43
C MET A 200 -2.04 16.87 19.44
N GLY A 201 -3.00 17.77 19.21
CA GLY A 201 -3.36 18.83 20.13
C GLY A 201 -3.84 18.30 21.48
N TRP A 202 -4.69 17.27 21.45
CA TRP A 202 -5.15 16.60 22.67
C TRP A 202 -4.00 15.92 23.43
N LEU A 203 -3.11 15.20 22.75
CA LEU A 203 -1.92 14.59 23.35
C LEU A 203 -1.02 15.65 24.01
N ARG A 204 -0.84 16.81 23.34
CA ARG A 204 -0.04 17.90 23.89
C ARG A 204 -0.69 18.51 25.14
N HIS A 205 -2.01 18.67 25.12
CA HIS A 205 -2.77 19.20 26.28
C HIS A 205 -2.71 18.25 27.48
N THR A 206 -2.71 16.94 27.24
CA THR A 206 -2.63 15.90 28.30
C THR A 206 -1.19 15.55 28.69
N ALA A 207 -0.19 16.26 28.19
CA ALA A 207 1.24 15.96 28.36
C ALA A 207 1.65 14.52 27.96
N ALA A 208 0.87 13.88 27.08
CA ALA A 208 1.11 12.54 26.57
C ALA A 208 1.80 12.52 25.20
N SER A 209 2.16 13.68 24.64
CA SER A 209 2.80 13.80 23.33
C SER A 209 4.28 13.47 23.40
N HIS A 210 4.75 12.62 22.49
CA HIS A 210 6.16 12.38 22.29
C HIS A 210 6.79 13.36 21.28
N LEU A 211 5.98 14.12 20.52
CA LEU A 211 6.48 15.17 19.64
C LEU A 211 6.97 16.35 20.47
N GLY A 212 8.27 16.58 20.47
CA GLY A 212 8.92 17.64 21.26
C GLY A 212 9.34 17.18 22.67
N SER A 213 9.12 15.92 23.08
CA SER A 213 9.57 15.39 24.37
C SER A 213 11.07 15.17 24.41
N ASP A 214 11.63 14.62 23.34
CA ASP A 214 13.04 14.38 23.13
C ASP A 214 13.38 14.39 21.65
N LEU A 215 14.68 14.51 21.31
CA LEU A 215 15.15 14.59 19.92
C LEU A 215 14.86 13.30 19.14
N ARG A 216 15.00 12.13 19.77
CA ARG A 216 14.84 10.83 19.11
C ARG A 216 13.40 10.57 18.73
N SER A 217 12.46 10.74 19.66
CA SER A 217 11.02 10.58 19.43
C SER A 217 10.52 11.59 18.40
N THR A 218 10.95 12.85 18.53
CA THR A 218 10.60 13.93 17.59
C THR A 218 11.09 13.60 16.18
N ALA A 219 12.35 13.16 16.00
CA ALA A 219 12.89 12.80 14.70
C ALA A 219 12.12 11.65 14.04
N TRP A 220 11.75 10.61 14.80
CA TRP A 220 10.94 9.51 14.29
C TRP A 220 9.55 9.95 13.84
N LEU A 221 8.88 10.81 14.63
CA LEU A 221 7.56 11.31 14.29
C LEU A 221 7.58 12.21 13.05
N LEU A 222 8.59 13.08 12.90
CA LEU A 222 8.79 13.87 11.69
C LEU A 222 9.13 13.00 10.47
N ALA A 223 9.89 11.93 10.66
CA ALA A 223 10.22 10.97 9.59
C ALA A 223 9.00 10.26 9.00
N CYS A 224 7.85 10.25 9.69
CA CYS A 224 6.60 9.68 9.18
C CYS A 224 6.16 10.30 7.84
N GLY A 225 6.42 11.61 7.63
CA GLY A 225 6.15 12.30 6.36
C GLY A 225 6.96 11.69 5.20
N PRO A 226 8.29 11.78 5.23
CA PRO A 226 9.16 11.15 4.23
C PRO A 226 8.91 9.65 4.03
N LEU A 227 8.71 8.88 5.09
CA LEU A 227 8.39 7.44 5.03
C LEU A 227 7.09 7.14 4.27
N THR A 228 6.17 8.08 4.25
CA THR A 228 4.93 7.98 3.47
C THR A 228 5.14 8.46 2.04
N ALA A 229 5.80 9.60 1.89
CA ALA A 229 5.85 10.31 0.62
C ALA A 229 6.90 9.76 -0.35
N VAL A 230 8.11 9.42 0.13
CA VAL A 230 9.20 8.94 -0.74
C VAL A 230 8.82 7.67 -1.49
N PRO A 231 8.28 6.61 -0.84
CA PRO A 231 7.85 5.42 -1.58
C PRO A 231 6.77 5.73 -2.62
N LEU A 232 5.84 6.63 -2.31
CA LEU A 232 4.77 7.01 -3.24
C LEU A 232 5.30 7.74 -4.48
N VAL A 233 6.36 8.55 -4.34
CA VAL A 233 7.06 9.16 -5.51
C VAL A 233 7.72 8.10 -6.35
N LEU A 234 8.51 7.22 -5.71
CA LEU A 234 9.20 6.14 -6.40
C LEU A 234 8.20 5.24 -7.14
N PHE A 235 7.10 4.88 -6.47
CA PHE A 235 5.99 4.14 -7.08
C PHE A 235 5.40 4.86 -8.29
N SER A 236 5.02 6.14 -8.12
CA SER A 236 4.39 6.92 -9.19
C SER A 236 5.33 7.14 -10.37
N TRP A 237 6.63 7.26 -10.12
CA TRP A 237 7.64 7.40 -11.16
C TRP A 237 7.85 6.08 -11.91
N ALA A 238 7.95 4.96 -11.20
CA ALA A 238 8.06 3.62 -11.77
C ALA A 238 6.81 3.24 -12.57
N ALA A 239 5.62 3.46 -12.01
CA ALA A 239 4.34 3.08 -12.62
C ALA A 239 4.09 3.71 -14.00
N ARG A 240 4.73 4.84 -14.29
CA ARG A 240 4.63 5.50 -15.61
C ARG A 240 5.65 5.01 -16.63
N ARG A 241 6.60 4.14 -16.22
CA ARG A 241 7.77 3.77 -17.04
C ARG A 241 7.98 2.27 -17.18
N ILE A 242 7.40 1.45 -16.32
CA ILE A 242 7.47 -0.01 -16.42
C ILE A 242 6.07 -0.59 -16.62
N PRO A 243 5.95 -1.76 -17.27
CA PRO A 243 4.69 -2.43 -17.44
C PRO A 243 3.97 -2.66 -16.10
N LEU A 244 2.65 -2.51 -16.09
CA LEU A 244 1.82 -2.69 -14.90
C LEU A 244 1.97 -4.10 -14.31
N SER A 245 2.20 -5.12 -15.16
CA SER A 245 2.50 -6.49 -14.75
C SER A 245 3.79 -6.60 -13.93
N SER A 246 4.85 -5.88 -14.31
CA SER A 246 6.10 -5.82 -13.53
C SER A 246 5.88 -5.14 -12.18
N LEU A 247 5.12 -4.04 -12.16
CA LEU A 247 4.80 -3.34 -10.92
C LEU A 247 3.94 -4.21 -9.99
N ALA A 248 2.96 -4.94 -10.55
CA ALA A 248 2.14 -5.89 -9.80
C ALA A 248 2.96 -7.03 -9.19
N PHE A 249 4.06 -7.43 -9.86
CA PHE A 249 4.99 -8.42 -9.30
C PHE A 249 5.82 -7.85 -8.15
N LEU A 250 6.31 -6.61 -8.31
CA LEU A 250 7.12 -5.94 -7.27
C LEU A 250 6.34 -5.70 -5.97
N GLN A 251 5.02 -5.54 -6.03
CA GLN A 251 4.20 -5.31 -4.82
C GLN A 251 4.29 -6.46 -3.81
N PHE A 252 4.66 -7.68 -4.23
CA PHE A 252 4.84 -8.80 -3.31
C PHE A 252 6.12 -8.70 -2.45
N LEU A 253 7.06 -7.82 -2.79
CA LEU A 253 8.25 -7.56 -1.96
C LEU A 253 7.88 -7.05 -0.56
N GLY A 254 6.87 -6.17 -0.46
CA GLY A 254 6.41 -5.64 0.82
C GLY A 254 5.94 -6.73 1.79
N PRO A 255 4.92 -7.53 1.47
CA PRO A 255 4.48 -8.60 2.35
C PRO A 255 5.51 -9.72 2.53
N THR A 256 6.40 -9.98 1.54
CA THR A 256 7.51 -10.93 1.69
C THR A 256 8.50 -10.44 2.76
N SER A 257 8.87 -9.16 2.73
CA SER A 257 9.69 -8.57 3.80
C SER A 257 8.98 -8.64 5.15
N GLY A 258 7.68 -8.31 5.20
CA GLY A 258 6.89 -8.44 6.42
C GLY A 258 6.85 -9.86 6.96
N PHE A 259 6.66 -10.86 6.10
CA PHE A 259 6.72 -12.27 6.48
C PHE A 259 8.09 -12.63 7.08
N ALA A 260 9.18 -12.25 6.39
CA ALA A 260 10.54 -12.50 6.87
C ALA A 260 10.78 -11.84 8.24
N ILE A 261 10.35 -10.59 8.42
CA ILE A 261 10.46 -9.87 9.70
C ILE A 261 9.68 -10.61 10.80
N GLY A 262 8.43 -11.01 10.56
CA GLY A 262 7.62 -11.72 11.56
C GLY A 262 8.27 -13.03 12.00
N VAL A 263 8.78 -13.83 11.04
CA VAL A 263 9.49 -15.08 11.32
C VAL A 263 10.79 -14.81 12.10
N MET A 264 11.60 -13.83 11.68
CA MET A 264 12.85 -13.47 12.36
C MET A 264 12.63 -12.95 13.78
N GLN A 265 11.47 -12.36 14.05
CA GLN A 265 11.07 -11.88 15.39
C GLN A 265 10.46 -12.97 16.27
N GLY A 266 10.38 -14.20 15.77
CA GLY A 266 9.88 -15.34 16.53
C GLY A 266 8.35 -15.40 16.63
N GLU A 267 7.60 -14.72 15.73
CA GLU A 267 6.16 -14.96 15.63
C GLU A 267 5.89 -16.43 15.32
N ALA A 268 4.97 -17.06 16.05
CA ALA A 268 4.72 -18.48 15.94
C ALA A 268 4.25 -18.88 14.52
N LEU A 269 5.12 -19.52 13.77
CA LEU A 269 4.83 -20.10 12.45
C LEU A 269 4.49 -21.58 12.63
N THR A 270 3.26 -21.85 13.11
CA THR A 270 2.78 -23.23 13.21
C THR A 270 2.67 -23.91 11.85
N PRO A 271 2.69 -25.26 11.74
CA PRO A 271 2.55 -25.95 10.47
C PRO A 271 1.30 -25.53 9.66
N LEU A 272 0.17 -25.32 10.34
CA LEU A 272 -1.07 -24.84 9.70
C LEU A 272 -0.89 -23.40 9.19
N ARG A 273 -0.23 -22.52 9.96
CA ARG A 273 0.07 -21.16 9.51
C ARG A 273 1.00 -21.17 8.29
N ALA A 274 2.05 -21.97 8.32
CA ALA A 274 2.94 -22.15 7.17
C ALA A 274 2.18 -22.64 5.92
N MET A 275 1.29 -23.62 6.11
CA MET A 275 0.46 -24.15 5.02
C MET A 275 -0.48 -23.09 4.42
N SER A 276 -1.04 -22.19 5.24
CA SER A 276 -1.85 -21.07 4.73
C SER A 276 -1.05 -20.16 3.80
N PHE A 277 0.20 -19.83 4.16
CA PHE A 277 1.10 -19.04 3.31
C PHE A 277 1.43 -19.78 2.00
N VAL A 278 1.65 -21.11 2.04
CA VAL A 278 1.92 -21.90 0.84
C VAL A 278 0.76 -21.79 -0.16
N PHE A 279 -0.49 -21.93 0.29
CA PHE A 279 -1.66 -21.78 -0.58
C PHE A 279 -1.77 -20.37 -1.15
N ILE A 280 -1.53 -19.34 -0.35
CA ILE A 280 -1.58 -17.95 -0.81
C ILE A 280 -0.45 -17.67 -1.80
N TRP A 281 0.78 -18.11 -1.54
CA TRP A 281 1.89 -17.97 -2.47
C TRP A 281 1.63 -18.72 -3.79
N ALA A 282 1.05 -19.92 -3.73
CA ALA A 282 0.64 -20.62 -4.94
C ALA A 282 -0.39 -19.79 -5.74
N GLY A 283 -1.38 -19.21 -5.05
CA GLY A 283 -2.34 -18.30 -5.68
C GLY A 283 -1.68 -17.07 -6.31
N VAL A 284 -0.71 -16.47 -5.62
CA VAL A 284 0.09 -15.33 -6.11
C VAL A 284 0.90 -15.72 -7.35
N VAL A 285 1.56 -16.88 -7.35
CA VAL A 285 2.34 -17.37 -8.50
C VAL A 285 1.43 -17.60 -9.71
N VAL A 286 0.27 -18.24 -9.51
CA VAL A 286 -0.71 -18.45 -10.58
C VAL A 286 -1.23 -17.12 -11.12
N PHE A 287 -1.55 -16.17 -10.23
CA PHE A 287 -1.98 -14.82 -10.61
C PHE A 287 -0.89 -14.08 -11.42
N ALA A 288 0.35 -14.10 -10.95
CA ALA A 288 1.47 -13.46 -11.62
C ALA A 288 1.73 -14.08 -13.00
N TYR A 289 1.66 -15.41 -13.12
CA TYR A 289 1.78 -16.11 -14.39
C TYR A 289 0.64 -15.72 -15.35
N ALA A 290 -0.60 -15.67 -14.87
CA ALA A 290 -1.75 -15.25 -15.68
C ALA A 290 -1.59 -13.80 -16.18
N ALA A 291 -1.14 -12.89 -15.32
CA ALA A 291 -0.87 -11.49 -15.67
C ALA A 291 0.23 -11.38 -16.73
N PHE A 292 1.33 -12.13 -16.56
CA PHE A 292 2.42 -12.18 -17.54
C PHE A 292 1.99 -12.74 -18.90
N LYS A 293 1.19 -13.79 -18.89
CA LYS A 293 0.66 -14.39 -20.13
C LYS A 293 -0.24 -13.42 -20.90
N ARG A 294 -1.03 -12.60 -20.19
CA ARG A 294 -1.90 -11.58 -20.81
C ARG A 294 -1.12 -10.42 -21.41
N SER A 295 -0.01 -10.00 -20.82
CA SER A 295 0.81 -8.88 -21.31
C SER A 295 1.71 -9.25 -22.50
N ARG A 296 1.97 -10.54 -22.77
CA ARG A 296 2.81 -10.97 -23.91
C ARG A 296 2.28 -10.55 -25.29
N PRO A 297 0.99 -10.69 -25.64
CA PRO A 297 0.48 -10.26 -26.94
C PRO A 297 0.58 -8.74 -27.16
N GLU A 298 0.37 -7.94 -26.11
CA GLU A 298 0.49 -6.48 -26.17
C GLU A 298 1.94 -6.03 -26.41
N LEU A 299 2.90 -6.68 -25.75
CA LEU A 299 4.33 -6.42 -25.95
C LEU A 299 4.80 -6.81 -27.35
N GLN A 300 4.28 -7.89 -27.93
CA GLN A 300 4.58 -8.31 -29.30
C GLN A 300 3.95 -7.37 -30.34
N ALA A 301 2.72 -6.91 -30.11
CA ALA A 301 2.05 -5.96 -30.98
C ALA A 301 2.79 -4.60 -30.99
N THR A 302 3.27 -4.13 -29.85
CA THR A 302 4.04 -2.88 -29.75
C THR A 302 5.41 -3.00 -30.43
N ALA A 303 6.08 -4.16 -30.33
CA ALA A 303 7.36 -4.40 -30.97
C ALA A 303 7.27 -4.53 -32.50
N LEU A 304 6.09 -4.87 -33.04
CA LEU A 304 5.84 -4.96 -34.49
C LEU A 304 5.43 -3.61 -35.11
N VAL A 305 5.11 -2.60 -34.32
CA VAL A 305 4.69 -1.24 -34.76
C VAL A 305 5.86 -0.25 -34.75
N GLU A 306 7.01 -0.56 -34.11
CA GLU A 306 8.21 0.23 -34.23
C GLU A 306 8.80 0.01 -35.64
N PRO A 307 8.79 1.04 -36.55
CA PRO A 307 9.45 0.92 -37.84
C PRO A 307 10.94 0.76 -37.60
N ALA A 308 11.54 -0.21 -38.29
CA ALA A 308 12.98 -0.28 -38.47
C ALA A 308 13.44 1.00 -39.18
N GLU A 309 13.99 1.95 -38.44
CA GLU A 309 14.80 3.07 -38.99
C GLU A 309 16.29 2.70 -38.90
#